data_554e32a3509552958ce27e08df65afe6
#
_entry.id   554e32a3509552958ce27e08df65afe6
#
_cell.length_a   1.000
_cell.length_b   1.000
_cell.length_c   1.000
_cell.angle_alpha   90.00
_cell.angle_beta   90.00
_cell.angle_gamma   90.00
#
_symmetry.space_group_name_H-M   'P 1'
#
loop_
_entity.id
_entity.type
_entity.pdbx_description
1 polymer ?
#
loop_
_entity_poly.entity_id
_entity_poly.type
_entity_poly.pdbx_seq_one_letter_code
_entity_poly.pdbx_strand_id
1 'polypeptide(L)'
;MQWKHINFSTGEILIEQALDRFGNVKSTKGNKKTLFKAPTELMELLANWKVRQQEELKLFGLRQTQKQFVFTYNDRTNNINLPLHTDYLNYRMKSVRKRHPELAPASPHKLRHTGATLARRAGVSLETISEALTHSDKQVTKIYVNTADTVNQTVGEIAFRNLKK
;
A
#
# COMPACT_ATOMS: atom_id res chain seq x y z
N MET A 1 3.76 0.99 7.37
CA MET A 1 3.06 2.30 7.27
C MET A 1 2.35 2.59 8.59
N GLN A 2 2.41 3.82 9.06
CA GLN A 2 1.78 4.32 10.28
C GLN A 2 0.74 5.39 9.92
N TRP A 3 -0.21 5.69 10.81
CA TRP A 3 -1.24 6.70 10.57
C TRP A 3 -0.70 8.11 10.25
N LYS A 4 0.44 8.49 10.82
CA LYS A 4 1.11 9.76 10.50
C LYS A 4 1.48 9.93 9.02
N HIS A 5 1.52 8.84 8.25
CA HIS A 5 1.87 8.85 6.83
C HIS A 5 0.65 9.04 5.92
N ILE A 6 -0.55 9.17 6.49
CA ILE A 6 -1.80 9.34 5.75
C ILE A 6 -2.39 10.70 6.08
N ASN A 7 -2.49 11.55 5.07
CA ASN A 7 -3.16 12.83 5.17
C ASN A 7 -4.59 12.70 4.61
N PHE A 8 -5.57 12.61 5.50
CA PHE A 8 -6.98 12.46 5.11
C PHE A 8 -7.57 13.72 4.45
N SER A 9 -7.02 14.91 4.74
CA SER A 9 -7.52 16.15 4.15
C SER A 9 -7.09 16.32 2.70
N THR A 10 -5.88 15.90 2.34
CA THR A 10 -5.35 16.00 0.97
C THR A 10 -5.51 14.71 0.18
N GLY A 11 -5.83 13.58 0.84
CA GLY A 11 -5.88 12.26 0.23
C GLY A 11 -4.50 11.67 -0.08
N GLU A 12 -3.45 12.15 0.59
CA GLU A 12 -2.07 11.76 0.30
C GLU A 12 -1.54 10.69 1.25
N ILE A 13 -0.77 9.78 0.70
CA ILE A 13 -0.10 8.71 1.44
C ILE A 13 1.41 8.79 1.17
N LEU A 14 2.20 8.92 2.25
CA LEU A 14 3.66 8.94 2.21
C LEU A 14 4.23 7.56 2.51
N ILE A 15 5.05 7.04 1.60
CA ILE A 15 5.84 5.82 1.82
C ILE A 15 7.30 6.20 1.97
N GLU A 16 7.80 6.17 3.21
CA GLU A 16 9.19 6.48 3.54
C GLU A 16 9.88 5.40 4.36
N GLN A 17 9.13 4.38 4.78
CA GLN A 17 9.61 3.32 5.65
C GLN A 17 9.25 1.94 5.10
N ALA A 18 10.12 0.98 5.36
CA ALA A 18 9.89 -0.44 5.12
C ALA A 18 10.01 -1.21 6.43
N LEU A 19 9.36 -2.36 6.51
CA LEU A 19 9.52 -3.31 7.60
C LEU A 19 10.39 -4.47 7.10
N ASP A 20 11.42 -4.83 7.86
CA ASP A 20 12.21 -6.00 7.52
C ASP A 20 11.53 -7.30 8.02
N ARG A 21 12.11 -8.44 7.66
CA ARG A 21 11.60 -9.76 8.08
C ARG A 21 11.62 -10.00 9.60
N PHE A 22 12.37 -9.19 10.34
CA PHE A 22 12.47 -9.26 11.79
C PHE A 22 11.53 -8.27 12.51
N GLY A 23 10.75 -7.49 11.76
CA GLY A 23 9.85 -6.48 12.31
C GLY A 23 10.50 -5.11 12.57
N ASN A 24 11.78 -4.92 12.19
CA ASN A 24 12.43 -3.62 12.37
C ASN A 24 12.02 -2.64 11.28
N VAL A 25 11.74 -1.42 11.68
CA VAL A 25 11.45 -0.32 10.75
C VAL A 25 12.75 0.20 10.18
N LYS A 26 12.84 0.24 8.86
CA LYS A 26 13.97 0.78 8.09
C LYS A 26 13.48 1.85 7.12
N SER A 27 14.42 2.63 6.59
CA SER A 27 14.16 3.43 5.41
C SER A 27 13.88 2.53 4.19
N THR A 28 13.19 3.08 3.20
CA THR A 28 13.02 2.41 1.91
C THR A 28 14.36 2.19 1.22
N LYS A 29 14.43 1.25 0.28
CA LYS A 29 15.64 1.01 -0.52
C LYS A 29 16.08 2.30 -1.22
N GLY A 30 17.31 2.75 -0.95
CA GLY A 30 17.85 4.01 -1.48
C GLY A 30 17.30 5.27 -0.80
N ASN A 31 16.75 5.17 0.41
CA ASN A 31 16.14 6.29 1.16
C ASN A 31 15.04 7.06 0.38
N LYS A 32 14.46 6.44 -0.63
CA LYS A 32 13.45 7.07 -1.48
C LYS A 32 12.16 7.24 -0.70
N LYS A 33 11.65 8.47 -0.69
CA LYS A 33 10.30 8.79 -0.21
C LYS A 33 9.36 8.89 -1.39
N THR A 34 8.19 8.27 -1.29
CA THR A 34 7.17 8.30 -2.33
C THR A 34 5.90 8.85 -1.75
N LEU A 35 5.42 9.96 -2.30
CA LEU A 35 4.13 10.54 -1.98
C LEU A 35 3.19 10.25 -3.15
N PHE A 36 1.99 9.76 -2.86
CA PHE A 36 0.97 9.56 -3.87
C PHE A 36 -0.41 9.92 -3.34
N LYS A 37 -1.29 10.37 -4.24
CA LYS A 37 -2.68 10.62 -3.94
C LYS A 37 -3.48 9.34 -4.12
N ALA A 38 -4.19 8.94 -3.09
CA ALA A 38 -5.03 7.75 -3.11
C ALA A 38 -6.43 8.08 -3.64
N PRO A 39 -7.12 7.13 -4.29
CA PRO A 39 -8.52 7.27 -4.63
C PRO A 39 -9.39 7.54 -3.39
N THR A 40 -10.46 8.33 -3.56
CA THR A 40 -11.37 8.72 -2.47
C THR A 40 -11.92 7.51 -1.73
N GLU A 41 -12.31 6.48 -2.47
CA GLU A 41 -12.85 5.24 -1.90
C GLU A 41 -11.83 4.51 -1.00
N LEU A 42 -10.54 4.55 -1.36
CA LEU A 42 -9.50 3.99 -0.50
C LEU A 42 -9.33 4.82 0.78
N MET A 43 -9.41 6.15 0.67
CA MET A 43 -9.31 7.03 1.83
C MET A 43 -10.50 6.85 2.78
N GLU A 44 -11.71 6.65 2.28
CA GLU A 44 -12.90 6.31 3.08
C GLU A 44 -12.74 4.97 3.80
N LEU A 45 -12.26 3.93 3.10
CA LEU A 45 -11.97 2.64 3.72
C LEU A 45 -10.93 2.75 4.82
N LEU A 46 -9.87 3.55 4.62
CA LEU A 46 -8.85 3.78 5.63
C LEU A 46 -9.37 4.59 6.82
N ALA A 47 -10.25 5.57 6.60
CA ALA A 47 -10.89 6.31 7.67
C ALA A 47 -11.79 5.41 8.53
N ASN A 48 -12.63 4.60 7.91
CA ASN A 48 -13.48 3.62 8.59
C ASN A 48 -12.63 2.59 9.37
N TRP A 49 -11.55 2.11 8.76
CA TRP A 49 -10.61 1.20 9.42
C TRP A 49 -9.93 1.85 10.63
N LYS A 50 -9.57 3.13 10.54
CA LYS A 50 -8.95 3.88 11.64
C LYS A 50 -9.88 3.93 12.87
N VAL A 51 -11.15 4.22 12.65
CA VAL A 51 -12.16 4.23 13.72
C VAL A 51 -12.29 2.83 14.35
N ARG A 52 -12.47 1.81 13.51
CA ARG A 52 -12.58 0.41 13.97
C ARG A 52 -11.34 -0.04 14.75
N GLN A 53 -10.14 0.25 14.25
CA GLN A 53 -8.90 -0.08 14.96
C GLN A 53 -8.82 0.64 16.32
N GLN A 54 -9.30 1.88 16.42
CA GLN A 54 -9.35 2.60 17.69
C GLN A 54 -10.24 1.89 18.69
N GLU A 55 -11.39 1.39 18.28
CA GLU A 55 -12.31 0.64 19.12
C GLU A 55 -11.70 -0.69 19.56
N GLU A 56 -11.11 -1.43 18.62
CA GLU A 56 -10.41 -2.69 18.91
C GLU A 56 -9.27 -2.49 19.92
N LEU A 57 -8.45 -1.44 19.76
CA LEU A 57 -7.35 -1.14 20.69
C LEU A 57 -7.84 -0.78 22.10
N LYS A 58 -8.98 -0.08 22.23
CA LYS A 58 -9.59 0.24 23.52
C LYS A 58 -9.95 -1.01 24.32
N LEU A 59 -10.40 -2.08 23.66
CA LEU A 59 -10.71 -3.36 24.32
C LEU A 59 -9.49 -3.96 25.03
N PHE A 60 -8.30 -3.63 24.57
CA PHE A 60 -7.02 -4.06 25.14
C PHE A 60 -6.36 -2.98 26.03
N GLY A 61 -7.07 -1.90 26.35
CA GLY A 61 -6.52 -0.79 27.12
C GLY A 61 -5.47 0.04 26.37
N LEU A 62 -5.37 -0.11 25.05
CA LEU A 62 -4.41 0.59 24.22
C LEU A 62 -5.01 1.85 23.59
N ARG A 63 -4.18 2.89 23.45
CA ARG A 63 -4.57 4.13 22.78
C ARG A 63 -3.99 4.19 21.38
N GLN A 64 -4.84 4.46 20.39
CA GLN A 64 -4.39 4.73 19.02
C GLN A 64 -3.63 6.07 18.98
N THR A 65 -2.47 6.07 18.36
CA THR A 65 -1.63 7.26 18.15
C THR A 65 -1.28 7.44 16.68
N GLN A 66 -0.71 8.57 16.31
CA GLN A 66 -0.21 8.79 14.95
C GLN A 66 0.96 7.84 14.56
N LYS A 67 1.68 7.30 15.55
CA LYS A 67 2.75 6.31 15.33
C LYS A 67 2.23 4.87 15.25
N GLN A 68 0.93 4.65 15.49
CA GLN A 68 0.29 3.35 15.36
C GLN A 68 0.41 2.84 13.93
N PHE A 69 0.77 1.56 13.76
CA PHE A 69 0.73 0.92 12.44
C PHE A 69 -0.71 0.81 11.95
N VAL A 70 -0.90 1.10 10.65
CA VAL A 70 -2.23 1.05 10.02
C VAL A 70 -2.78 -0.36 10.01
N PHE A 71 -1.95 -1.36 9.73
CA PHE A 71 -2.34 -2.77 9.71
C PHE A 71 -1.55 -3.53 10.75
N THR A 72 -2.27 -4.16 11.66
CA THR A 72 -1.72 -4.94 12.76
C THR A 72 -2.46 -6.26 12.89
N TYR A 73 -1.91 -7.17 13.68
CA TYR A 73 -2.54 -8.43 14.03
C TYR A 73 -2.24 -8.78 15.50
N ASN A 74 -3.05 -9.66 16.05
CA ASN A 74 -2.81 -10.29 17.33
C ASN A 74 -2.40 -11.75 17.09
N ASP A 75 -1.35 -12.20 17.76
CA ASP A 75 -0.91 -13.58 17.63
C ASP A 75 -1.58 -14.50 18.66
N ARG A 76 -1.30 -15.80 18.57
CA ARG A 76 -1.86 -16.81 19.49
C ARG A 76 -1.15 -16.86 20.84
N THR A 77 -0.05 -16.12 21.00
CA THR A 77 0.77 -16.06 22.21
C THR A 77 0.49 -14.80 23.03
N ASN A 78 -0.70 -14.20 22.82
CA ASN A 78 -1.17 -12.98 23.50
C ASN A 78 -0.34 -11.72 23.19
N ASN A 79 0.49 -11.70 22.17
CA ASN A 79 1.04 -10.45 21.68
C ASN A 79 -0.02 -9.74 20.84
N ILE A 80 -0.34 -8.53 21.23
CA ILE A 80 -1.37 -7.71 20.62
C ILE A 80 -0.73 -6.58 19.81
N ASN A 81 -1.44 -6.17 18.76
CA ASN A 81 -1.11 -4.97 18.01
C ASN A 81 0.27 -5.04 17.30
N LEU A 82 0.68 -6.24 16.89
CA LEU A 82 1.91 -6.43 16.13
C LEU A 82 1.76 -5.91 14.69
N PRO A 83 2.79 -5.28 14.11
CA PRO A 83 2.76 -4.91 12.69
C PRO A 83 2.69 -6.18 11.83
N LEU A 84 1.94 -6.12 10.71
CA LEU A 84 1.87 -7.25 9.78
C LEU A 84 3.26 -7.63 9.29
N HIS A 85 3.58 -8.93 9.34
CA HIS A 85 4.83 -9.43 8.77
C HIS A 85 4.82 -9.34 7.22
N THR A 86 6.00 -9.35 6.61
CA THR A 86 6.18 -9.09 5.18
C THR A 86 5.41 -10.06 4.26
N ASP A 87 5.24 -11.32 4.69
CA ASP A 87 4.54 -12.36 3.92
C ASP A 87 3.05 -12.49 4.21
N TYR A 88 2.50 -11.63 5.10
CA TYR A 88 1.09 -11.73 5.53
C TYR A 88 0.11 -11.79 4.36
N LEU A 89 0.25 -10.89 3.39
CA LEU A 89 -0.63 -10.85 2.22
C LEU A 89 -0.51 -12.10 1.35
N ASN A 90 0.71 -12.65 1.19
CA ASN A 90 0.92 -13.89 0.46
C ASN A 90 0.18 -15.07 1.12
N TYR A 91 0.25 -15.18 2.44
CA TYR A 91 -0.49 -16.22 3.18
C TYR A 91 -2.00 -16.03 3.07
N ARG A 92 -2.50 -14.81 3.20
CA ARG A 92 -3.94 -14.53 3.08
C ARG A 92 -4.46 -14.84 1.69
N MET A 93 -3.75 -14.46 0.62
CA MET A 93 -4.11 -14.79 -0.76
C MET A 93 -4.11 -16.29 -1.03
N LYS A 94 -3.12 -17.03 -0.51
CA LYS A 94 -3.10 -18.49 -0.59
C LYS A 94 -4.30 -19.11 0.13
N SER A 95 -4.65 -18.59 1.31
CA SER A 95 -5.82 -19.04 2.08
C SER A 95 -7.14 -18.78 1.35
N VAL A 96 -7.29 -17.61 0.73
CA VAL A 96 -8.48 -17.30 -0.09
C VAL A 96 -8.58 -18.27 -1.26
N ARG A 97 -7.49 -18.46 -2.02
CA ARG A 97 -7.49 -19.40 -3.16
C ARG A 97 -7.80 -20.84 -2.77
N LYS A 98 -7.34 -21.29 -1.59
CA LYS A 98 -7.66 -22.64 -1.08
C LYS A 98 -9.17 -22.83 -0.89
N ARG A 99 -9.88 -21.76 -0.48
CA ARG A 99 -11.35 -21.79 -0.28
C ARG A 99 -12.11 -21.51 -1.58
N HIS A 100 -11.48 -20.86 -2.54
CA HIS A 100 -12.03 -20.43 -3.82
C HIS A 100 -11.08 -20.85 -4.96
N PRO A 101 -11.03 -22.15 -5.29
CA PRO A 101 -10.10 -22.66 -6.32
C PRO A 101 -10.40 -22.12 -7.72
N GLU A 102 -11.62 -21.65 -7.97
CA GLU A 102 -12.08 -21.00 -9.21
C GLU A 102 -11.38 -19.65 -9.47
N LEU A 103 -10.85 -19.02 -8.42
CA LEU A 103 -10.14 -17.73 -8.57
C LEU A 103 -8.75 -17.92 -9.19
N ALA A 104 -8.38 -17.00 -10.06
CA ALA A 104 -7.04 -16.97 -10.64
C ALA A 104 -5.95 -16.85 -9.55
N PRO A 105 -4.78 -17.48 -9.74
CA PRO A 105 -3.67 -17.35 -8.80
C PRO A 105 -3.21 -15.91 -8.66
N ALA A 106 -3.39 -15.33 -7.47
CA ALA A 106 -2.99 -13.97 -7.17
C ALA A 106 -1.83 -13.93 -6.16
N SER A 107 -1.03 -12.88 -6.26
CA SER A 107 -0.03 -12.47 -5.28
C SER A 107 0.07 -10.95 -5.30
N PRO A 108 0.63 -10.28 -4.26
CA PRO A 108 0.82 -8.84 -4.28
C PRO A 108 1.59 -8.37 -5.52
N HIS A 109 2.57 -9.15 -5.97
CA HIS A 109 3.35 -8.86 -7.18
C HIS A 109 2.50 -8.95 -8.45
N LYS A 110 1.66 -10.00 -8.59
CA LYS A 110 0.73 -10.12 -9.72
C LYS A 110 -0.30 -9.01 -9.75
N LEU A 111 -0.87 -8.61 -8.59
CA LEU A 111 -1.79 -7.48 -8.52
C LEU A 111 -1.14 -6.18 -8.94
N ARG A 112 0.12 -5.96 -8.54
CA ARG A 112 0.91 -4.81 -8.99
C ARG A 112 1.08 -4.80 -10.51
N HIS A 113 1.41 -5.96 -11.12
CA HIS A 113 1.49 -6.08 -12.59
C HIS A 113 0.14 -5.84 -13.26
N THR A 114 -0.95 -6.34 -12.68
CA THR A 114 -2.30 -6.09 -13.19
C THR A 114 -2.61 -4.60 -13.18
N GLY A 115 -2.34 -3.89 -12.08
CA GLY A 115 -2.53 -2.44 -11.98
C GLY A 115 -1.72 -1.68 -13.05
N ALA A 116 -0.46 -2.05 -13.25
CA ALA A 116 0.37 -1.47 -14.31
C ALA A 116 -0.20 -1.71 -15.71
N THR A 117 -0.69 -2.92 -15.98
CA THR A 117 -1.30 -3.29 -17.27
C THR A 117 -2.58 -2.50 -17.53
N LEU A 118 -3.43 -2.34 -16.50
CA LEU A 118 -4.66 -1.56 -16.59
C LEU A 118 -4.37 -0.08 -16.84
N ALA A 119 -3.39 0.49 -16.13
CA ALA A 119 -2.94 1.85 -16.35
C ALA A 119 -2.41 2.05 -17.78
N ARG A 120 -1.62 1.09 -18.30
CA ARG A 120 -1.11 1.12 -19.67
C ARG A 120 -2.23 1.07 -20.71
N ARG A 121 -3.22 0.21 -20.51
CA ARG A 121 -4.41 0.11 -21.38
C ARG A 121 -5.24 1.39 -21.37
N ALA A 122 -5.23 2.12 -20.25
CA ALA A 122 -5.88 3.41 -20.12
C ALA A 122 -5.07 4.59 -20.71
N GLY A 123 -3.94 4.30 -21.41
CA GLY A 123 -3.14 5.31 -22.10
C GLY A 123 -2.03 5.95 -21.25
N VAL A 124 -1.81 5.49 -20.02
CA VAL A 124 -0.71 6.02 -19.19
C VAL A 124 0.65 5.60 -19.77
N SER A 125 1.61 6.51 -19.80
CA SER A 125 2.94 6.24 -20.35
C SER A 125 3.69 5.19 -19.49
N LEU A 126 4.60 4.43 -20.12
CA LEU A 126 5.44 3.45 -19.40
C LEU A 126 6.31 4.13 -18.34
N GLU A 127 6.74 5.33 -18.63
CA GLU A 127 7.52 6.17 -17.74
C GLU A 127 6.73 6.45 -16.46
N THR A 128 5.55 7.03 -16.62
CA THR A 128 4.64 7.35 -15.51
C THR A 128 4.34 6.13 -14.64
N ILE A 129 4.10 4.97 -15.28
CA ILE A 129 3.85 3.71 -14.57
C ILE A 129 5.10 3.27 -13.80
N SER A 130 6.28 3.36 -14.40
CA SER A 130 7.55 2.98 -13.76
C SER A 130 7.84 3.83 -12.53
N GLU A 131 7.61 5.15 -12.61
CA GLU A 131 7.76 6.07 -11.47
C GLU A 131 6.79 5.73 -10.34
N ALA A 132 5.51 5.59 -10.65
CA ALA A 132 4.48 5.25 -9.68
C ALA A 132 4.74 3.90 -8.98
N LEU A 133 5.34 2.96 -9.70
CA LEU A 133 5.72 1.65 -9.17
C LEU A 133 7.07 1.68 -8.43
N THR A 134 7.79 2.80 -8.42
CA THR A 134 9.11 2.90 -7.77
C THR A 134 10.10 1.81 -8.18
N HIS A 135 10.09 1.40 -9.46
CA HIS A 135 11.07 0.46 -9.96
C HIS A 135 12.48 1.06 -9.86
N SER A 136 13.35 0.34 -9.13
CA SER A 136 14.75 0.72 -8.93
C SER A 136 15.66 0.28 -10.10
N ASP A 137 15.11 0.02 -11.28
CA ASP A 137 15.94 -0.38 -12.40
C ASP A 137 16.60 0.86 -13.02
N LYS A 138 17.92 0.91 -12.88
CA LYS A 138 18.76 2.07 -13.18
C LYS A 138 18.80 2.45 -14.67
N GLN A 139 18.32 1.62 -15.56
CA GLN A 139 18.33 1.91 -17.02
C GLN A 139 17.20 2.85 -17.43
N VAL A 140 16.11 2.90 -16.68
CA VAL A 140 14.99 3.82 -16.93
C VAL A 140 15.20 5.19 -16.29
N THR A 141 16.08 5.29 -15.31
CA THR A 141 16.28 6.50 -14.47
C THR A 141 17.01 7.66 -15.17
N LYS A 142 17.53 7.50 -16.38
CA LYS A 142 18.31 8.56 -17.05
C LYS A 142 17.48 9.68 -17.72
N ILE A 143 16.15 9.58 -17.72
CA ILE A 143 15.27 10.55 -18.41
C ILE A 143 14.42 11.37 -17.42
N TYR A 144 14.48 11.11 -16.11
CA TYR A 144 13.55 11.65 -15.12
C TYR A 144 14.14 12.72 -14.21
N VAL A 145 14.28 13.89 -14.77
CA VAL A 145 14.42 15.12 -13.96
C VAL A 145 13.15 15.94 -14.20
N ASN A 146 12.38 16.20 -13.15
CA ASN A 146 11.33 17.23 -13.02
C ASN A 146 9.84 16.90 -13.18
N THR A 147 9.35 15.70 -12.93
CA THR A 147 7.87 15.50 -12.90
C THR A 147 7.35 14.79 -11.65
N ALA A 148 8.05 14.89 -10.52
CA ALA A 148 7.74 14.10 -9.32
C ALA A 148 6.35 14.39 -8.70
N ASP A 149 5.80 15.59 -8.86
CA ASP A 149 4.60 15.99 -8.11
C ASP A 149 3.27 15.73 -8.82
N THR A 150 3.28 15.66 -10.17
CA THR A 150 2.01 15.55 -10.94
C THR A 150 1.69 14.13 -11.38
N VAL A 151 2.70 13.28 -11.50
CA VAL A 151 2.61 11.95 -12.11
C VAL A 151 1.96 10.90 -11.19
N ASN A 152 2.15 11.02 -9.90
CA ASN A 152 1.63 10.05 -8.93
C ASN A 152 0.11 10.07 -8.74
N GLN A 153 -0.56 11.14 -9.15
CA GLN A 153 -2.01 11.28 -8.95
C GLN A 153 -2.83 10.41 -9.90
N THR A 154 -2.30 10.10 -11.07
CA THR A 154 -3.11 9.61 -12.19
C THR A 154 -3.13 8.08 -12.32
N VAL A 155 -2.05 7.39 -11.96
CA VAL A 155 -1.90 5.95 -12.25
C VAL A 155 -2.81 5.09 -11.37
N GLY A 156 -2.84 5.34 -10.07
CA GLY A 156 -3.69 4.57 -9.14
C GLY A 156 -5.17 4.83 -9.40
N GLU A 157 -5.54 6.08 -9.67
CA GLU A 157 -6.91 6.48 -9.93
C GLU A 157 -7.43 5.95 -11.28
N ILE A 158 -6.61 5.99 -12.33
CA ILE A 158 -6.96 5.45 -13.65
C ILE A 158 -7.08 3.94 -13.59
N ALA A 159 -6.16 3.24 -12.92
CA ALA A 159 -6.25 1.79 -12.73
C ALA A 159 -7.52 1.41 -11.97
N PHE A 160 -7.87 2.14 -10.91
CA PHE A 160 -9.06 1.90 -10.12
C PHE A 160 -10.37 2.14 -10.91
N ARG A 161 -10.45 3.20 -11.70
CA ARG A 161 -11.62 3.47 -12.57
C ARG A 161 -11.82 2.36 -13.62
N ASN A 162 -10.74 1.75 -14.12
CA ASN A 162 -10.84 0.65 -15.09
C ASN A 162 -11.17 -0.71 -14.46
N LEU A 163 -11.10 -0.85 -13.13
CA LEU A 163 -11.59 -2.03 -12.42
C LEU A 163 -13.12 -2.00 -12.23
N LYS A 164 -13.75 -0.83 -12.33
CA LYS A 164 -15.20 -0.65 -12.18
C LYS A 164 -16.00 -0.76 -13.48
N LYS A 165 -15.33 -0.90 -14.62
CA LYS A 165 -15.94 -1.21 -15.93
C LYS A 165 -15.91 -2.71 -16.19
#